data_83e39d7d73765c7e86b6955d674e671f
#
_entry.id   83e39d7d73765c7e86b6955d674e671f
#
_cell.length_a   1.000
_cell.length_b   1.000
_cell.length_c   1.000
_cell.angle_alpha   90.00
_cell.angle_beta   90.00
_cell.angle_gamma   90.00
#
_symmetry.space_group_name_H-M   'P 1'
#
loop_
_entity.id
_entity.type
_entity.pdbx_description
1 polymer ?
#
loop_
_entity_poly.entity_id
_entity_poly.type
_entity_poly.pdbx_seq_one_letter_code
_entity_poly.pdbx_strand_id
1 'polypeptide(L)'
;MKLAFSVHSLSKIYEMGEERVVALDRINLNVPEGDYVAIMGPSGSGKSTLLNLLGCLDKPSSGKYELSETAVELLNDQDLSALRAKSIGFIFQSYNLIPYLSVLENIALPASYEKDSSLTLEQTKLLAKKVGLEDRYDHRPSQLSGGQQQRVGIARSLANAPAFILADEPTGNLDSKTTEEILVLLDEFNGNGKTIILVTHEEEVAARANRIIRMLDGKIVSDERTKEPSFSVRKDGVCKDEKVISSVSYFRRSLKNLWKSAFQSIVTHPLRSLLTGLGVFIGVVSVVWLLAIGEGIAEQAEGEIMELGANNLIISSKRPPEEERSSKGAYFYSYGLTEHDYYKISQTVPHISASYPTRELDRRRVFTKDGSKRVELLGCLPNYRTLHDLVLTKGRFISDEDIQDESEVCIIASSLAQILF
;
A
#
# COMPACT_ATOMS: atom_id res chain seq x y z
N MET A 1 42.36 28.71 5.82
CA MET A 1 41.81 27.94 4.69
C MET A 1 40.43 27.44 5.13
N LYS A 2 39.40 27.68 4.38
CA LYS A 2 38.06 27.22 4.75
C LYS A 2 37.96 25.73 4.46
N LEU A 3 37.42 24.95 5.42
CA LEU A 3 37.25 23.51 5.26
C LEU A 3 35.91 23.21 4.59
N ALA A 4 35.92 22.35 3.58
CA ALA A 4 34.77 21.77 2.96
C ALA A 4 34.16 20.67 3.87
N PHE A 5 35.06 19.78 4.30
CA PHE A 5 34.70 18.64 5.17
C PHE A 5 35.69 18.61 6.34
N SER A 6 35.15 18.50 7.55
CA SER A 6 35.93 18.29 8.78
C SER A 6 35.38 17.10 9.54
N VAL A 7 36.20 16.07 9.71
CA VAL A 7 35.80 14.79 10.30
C VAL A 7 36.74 14.45 11.45
N HIS A 8 36.19 14.22 12.64
CA HIS A 8 36.95 13.91 13.84
C HIS A 8 36.48 12.62 14.50
N SER A 9 37.34 11.63 14.58
CA SER A 9 37.14 10.32 15.20
C SER A 9 35.85 9.66 14.73
N LEU A 10 35.51 9.79 13.42
CA LEU A 10 34.28 9.30 12.84
C LEU A 10 34.31 7.77 12.76
N SER A 11 33.30 7.12 13.29
CA SER A 11 33.14 5.66 13.21
C SER A 11 31.76 5.28 12.67
N LYS A 12 31.74 4.18 11.92
CA LYS A 12 30.48 3.58 11.44
C LYS A 12 30.46 2.09 11.72
N ILE A 13 29.43 1.65 12.42
CA ILE A 13 29.19 0.26 12.77
C ILE A 13 27.81 -0.13 12.21
N TYR A 14 27.77 -1.22 11.47
CA TYR A 14 26.53 -1.84 11.01
C TYR A 14 26.22 -3.05 11.88
N GLU A 15 24.97 -3.15 12.33
CA GLU A 15 24.45 -4.31 13.06
C GLU A 15 23.71 -5.20 12.06
N MET A 16 24.22 -6.41 11.81
CA MET A 16 23.64 -7.42 10.93
C MET A 16 23.21 -8.63 11.76
N GLY A 17 22.01 -8.58 12.33
CA GLY A 17 21.56 -9.60 13.29
C GLY A 17 22.42 -9.57 14.56
N GLU A 18 23.14 -10.67 14.85
CA GLU A 18 24.04 -10.78 16.01
C GLU A 18 25.46 -10.27 15.72
N GLU A 19 25.81 -10.05 14.46
CA GLU A 19 27.15 -9.62 14.06
C GLU A 19 27.26 -8.09 13.99
N ARG A 20 28.40 -7.56 14.46
CA ARG A 20 28.77 -6.15 14.36
C ARG A 20 29.91 -5.98 13.39
N VAL A 21 29.69 -5.25 12.31
CA VAL A 21 30.68 -4.93 11.30
C VAL A 21 31.13 -3.49 11.48
N VAL A 22 32.38 -3.29 11.86
CA VAL A 22 33.01 -1.96 11.95
C VAL A 22 33.47 -1.56 10.56
N ALA A 23 32.70 -0.74 9.87
CA ALA A 23 33.02 -0.29 8.52
C ALA A 23 33.99 0.87 8.50
N LEU A 24 33.98 1.73 9.54
CA LEU A 24 34.95 2.81 9.75
C LEU A 24 35.34 2.88 11.24
N ASP A 25 36.62 2.99 11.52
CA ASP A 25 37.15 3.09 12.87
C ASP A 25 37.96 4.40 13.07
N ARG A 26 37.33 5.37 13.74
CA ARG A 26 37.90 6.65 14.17
C ARG A 26 38.65 7.42 13.08
N ILE A 27 38.02 7.61 11.95
CA ILE A 27 38.55 8.38 10.83
C ILE A 27 38.71 9.85 11.23
N ASN A 28 39.88 10.43 10.90
CA ASN A 28 40.15 11.86 10.96
C ASN A 28 40.48 12.33 9.56
N LEU A 29 39.74 13.32 9.05
CA LEU A 29 39.92 13.82 7.68
C LEU A 29 39.47 15.27 7.59
N ASN A 30 40.39 16.14 7.12
CA ASN A 30 40.04 17.53 6.80
C ASN A 30 40.31 17.78 5.32
N VAL A 31 39.28 18.22 4.60
CA VAL A 31 39.33 18.54 3.17
C VAL A 31 39.08 20.03 2.99
N PRO A 32 40.04 20.80 2.49
CA PRO A 32 39.82 22.22 2.14
C PRO A 32 38.88 22.42 0.98
N GLU A 33 38.22 23.58 0.92
CA GLU A 33 37.41 23.96 -0.27
C GLU A 33 38.30 24.04 -1.52
N GLY A 34 37.85 23.51 -2.65
CA GLY A 34 38.54 23.49 -3.94
C GLY A 34 39.62 22.38 -4.05
N ASP A 35 39.76 21.51 -3.04
CA ASP A 35 40.69 20.39 -3.12
C ASP A 35 40.12 19.26 -4.02
N TYR A 36 41.04 18.49 -4.64
CA TYR A 36 40.71 17.30 -5.39
C TYR A 36 41.38 16.10 -4.70
N VAL A 37 40.55 15.29 -4.04
CA VAL A 37 41.00 14.18 -3.19
C VAL A 37 40.58 12.85 -3.80
N ALA A 38 41.49 11.92 -3.96
CA ALA A 38 41.25 10.54 -4.28
C ALA A 38 41.29 9.65 -3.02
N ILE A 39 40.30 8.82 -2.81
CA ILE A 39 40.26 7.81 -1.75
C ILE A 39 40.47 6.45 -2.41
N MET A 40 41.54 5.77 -2.03
CA MET A 40 41.91 4.47 -2.58
C MET A 40 41.91 3.37 -1.51
N GLY A 41 41.88 2.13 -1.93
CA GLY A 41 42.01 0.94 -1.07
C GLY A 41 41.33 -0.29 -1.66
N PRO A 42 41.56 -1.48 -1.12
CA PRO A 42 40.93 -2.71 -1.58
C PRO A 42 39.41 -2.69 -1.36
N SER A 43 38.69 -3.65 -1.99
CA SER A 43 37.29 -3.84 -1.73
C SER A 43 37.04 -4.16 -0.24
N GLY A 44 36.00 -3.58 0.36
CA GLY A 44 35.70 -3.76 1.78
C GLY A 44 36.48 -2.84 2.73
N SER A 45 37.43 -1.98 2.26
CA SER A 45 38.19 -1.07 3.13
C SER A 45 37.39 0.10 3.71
N GLY A 46 36.10 0.25 3.40
CA GLY A 46 35.22 1.30 3.94
C GLY A 46 35.11 2.56 3.08
N LYS A 47 35.66 2.60 1.85
CA LYS A 47 35.63 3.78 0.96
C LYS A 47 34.22 4.29 0.65
N SER A 48 33.35 3.45 0.14
CA SER A 48 31.97 3.84 -0.19
C SER A 48 31.19 4.19 1.07
N THR A 49 31.48 3.54 2.23
CA THR A 49 30.89 3.94 3.52
C THR A 49 31.32 5.35 3.92
N LEU A 50 32.62 5.67 3.78
CA LEU A 50 33.10 7.03 4.05
C LEU A 50 32.47 8.04 3.10
N LEU A 51 32.41 7.74 1.81
CA LEU A 51 31.76 8.60 0.82
C LEU A 51 30.26 8.84 1.13
N ASN A 52 29.55 7.81 1.56
CA ASN A 52 28.12 7.91 1.95
C ASN A 52 27.93 8.79 3.19
N LEU A 53 28.82 8.70 4.18
CA LEU A 53 28.78 9.58 5.35
C LEU A 53 29.10 11.04 4.95
N LEU A 54 30.17 11.27 4.18
CA LEU A 54 30.52 12.60 3.67
C LEU A 54 29.39 13.18 2.81
N GLY A 55 28.68 12.32 2.11
CA GLY A 55 27.52 12.67 1.28
C GLY A 55 26.21 12.86 2.04
N CYS A 56 26.20 12.75 3.35
CA CYS A 56 24.97 12.79 4.16
C CYS A 56 23.90 11.78 3.70
N LEU A 57 24.32 10.65 3.10
CA LEU A 57 23.42 9.53 2.74
C LEU A 57 23.22 8.57 3.91
N ASP A 58 24.16 8.56 4.85
CA ASP A 58 24.09 7.77 6.08
C ASP A 58 24.57 8.63 7.27
N LYS A 59 24.27 8.18 8.50
CA LYS A 59 24.69 8.85 9.73
C LYS A 59 25.84 8.09 10.39
N PRO A 60 26.83 8.80 10.98
CA PRO A 60 27.88 8.15 11.74
C PRO A 60 27.32 7.49 13.01
N SER A 61 27.96 6.40 13.46
CA SER A 61 27.67 5.78 14.75
C SER A 61 28.28 6.56 15.91
N SER A 62 29.42 7.21 15.67
CA SER A 62 30.10 8.10 16.65
C SER A 62 31.07 9.01 15.94
N GLY A 63 31.58 10.04 16.65
CA GLY A 63 32.48 11.05 16.13
C GLY A 63 31.78 12.33 15.73
N LYS A 64 32.53 13.28 15.17
CA LYS A 64 32.00 14.58 14.70
C LYS A 64 32.21 14.73 13.21
N TYR A 65 31.22 15.29 12.55
CA TYR A 65 31.31 15.60 11.13
C TYR A 65 30.70 16.97 10.83
N GLU A 66 31.50 17.85 10.25
CA GLU A 66 31.08 19.18 9.82
C GLU A 66 31.23 19.33 8.31
N LEU A 67 30.16 19.80 7.66
CA LEU A 67 30.14 20.19 6.25
C LEU A 67 30.00 21.71 6.17
N SER A 68 31.01 22.40 5.68
CA SER A 68 31.04 23.87 5.59
C SER A 68 30.60 24.55 6.89
N GLU A 69 31.22 24.17 8.02
CA GLU A 69 30.93 24.69 9.37
C GLU A 69 29.52 24.28 9.94
N THR A 70 28.77 23.40 9.25
CA THR A 70 27.52 22.87 9.74
C THR A 70 27.74 21.50 10.36
N ALA A 71 27.40 21.33 11.65
CA ALA A 71 27.49 20.05 12.36
C ALA A 71 26.41 19.10 11.87
N VAL A 72 26.79 18.10 11.09
CA VAL A 72 25.89 17.18 10.37
C VAL A 72 25.22 16.20 11.31
N GLU A 73 25.92 15.77 12.37
CA GLU A 73 25.41 14.83 13.37
C GLU A 73 24.19 15.36 14.15
N LEU A 74 23.99 16.68 14.19
CA LEU A 74 22.89 17.33 14.92
C LEU A 74 21.64 17.52 14.05
N LEU A 75 21.74 17.27 12.72
CA LEU A 75 20.66 17.51 11.80
C LEU A 75 19.64 16.36 11.79
N ASN A 76 18.37 16.71 11.64
CA ASN A 76 17.32 15.76 11.35
C ASN A 76 17.34 15.34 9.86
N ASP A 77 16.54 14.33 9.48
CA ASP A 77 16.56 13.78 8.11
C ASP A 77 16.11 14.77 7.04
N GLN A 78 15.22 15.72 7.39
CA GLN A 78 14.77 16.76 6.46
C GLN A 78 15.88 17.77 6.20
N ASP A 79 16.57 18.22 7.24
CA ASP A 79 17.69 19.18 7.13
C ASP A 79 18.89 18.55 6.43
N LEU A 80 19.19 17.27 6.70
CA LEU A 80 20.20 16.50 5.96
C LEU A 80 19.87 16.42 4.47
N SER A 81 18.61 16.18 4.15
CA SER A 81 18.14 16.09 2.75
C SER A 81 18.26 17.43 2.04
N ALA A 82 17.94 18.53 2.72
CA ALA A 82 18.06 19.88 2.19
C ALA A 82 19.53 20.28 2.00
N LEU A 83 20.39 20.01 2.99
CA LEU A 83 21.84 20.26 2.93
C LEU A 83 22.47 19.49 1.76
N ARG A 84 22.16 18.20 1.62
CA ARG A 84 22.62 17.35 0.52
C ARG A 84 22.17 17.90 -0.84
N ALA A 85 20.88 18.20 -1.01
CA ALA A 85 20.33 18.70 -2.26
C ALA A 85 21.00 20.01 -2.71
N LYS A 86 21.32 20.89 -1.76
CA LYS A 86 21.93 22.21 -2.04
C LYS A 86 23.43 22.13 -2.27
N SER A 87 24.16 21.30 -1.52
CA SER A 87 25.63 21.41 -1.42
C SER A 87 26.39 20.30 -2.13
N ILE A 88 25.76 19.13 -2.37
CA ILE A 88 26.46 17.93 -2.80
C ILE A 88 25.92 17.40 -4.12
N GLY A 89 26.79 17.15 -5.07
CA GLY A 89 26.51 16.41 -6.31
C GLY A 89 27.11 15.01 -6.24
N PHE A 90 26.31 14.00 -6.54
CA PHE A 90 26.76 12.59 -6.56
C PHE A 90 26.94 12.06 -7.97
N ILE A 91 28.05 11.37 -8.19
CA ILE A 91 28.36 10.59 -9.39
C ILE A 91 28.54 9.14 -8.94
N PHE A 92 27.70 8.23 -9.42
CA PHE A 92 27.68 6.82 -9.02
C PHE A 92 28.30 5.92 -10.10
N GLN A 93 28.91 4.83 -9.72
CA GLN A 93 29.44 3.80 -10.59
C GLN A 93 28.36 3.18 -11.50
N SER A 94 27.18 2.91 -10.95
CA SER A 94 26.04 2.31 -11.68
C SER A 94 25.11 3.34 -12.32
N TYR A 95 25.58 4.58 -12.52
CA TYR A 95 24.86 5.72 -13.09
C TYR A 95 23.59 6.13 -12.31
N ASN A 96 22.85 5.21 -11.75
CA ASN A 96 21.61 5.39 -11.00
C ASN A 96 20.62 6.33 -11.71
N LEU A 97 20.47 6.15 -13.02
CA LEU A 97 19.50 6.90 -13.83
C LEU A 97 18.13 6.27 -13.70
N ILE A 98 17.11 7.11 -13.74
CA ILE A 98 15.73 6.65 -13.76
C ILE A 98 15.38 6.19 -15.17
N PRO A 99 15.06 4.89 -15.40
CA PRO A 99 15.02 4.28 -16.74
C PRO A 99 13.95 4.85 -17.66
N TYR A 100 12.86 5.36 -17.11
CA TYR A 100 11.72 5.90 -17.87
C TYR A 100 11.79 7.41 -18.12
N LEU A 101 12.75 8.11 -17.50
CA LEU A 101 13.00 9.52 -17.74
C LEU A 101 13.97 9.71 -18.89
N SER A 102 13.80 10.81 -19.63
CA SER A 102 14.75 11.25 -20.64
C SER A 102 16.05 11.78 -20.03
N VAL A 103 17.05 12.08 -20.85
CA VAL A 103 18.29 12.74 -20.45
C VAL A 103 18.01 14.04 -19.69
N LEU A 104 17.20 14.93 -20.27
CA LEU A 104 16.88 16.21 -19.62
C LEU A 104 16.09 16.02 -18.31
N GLU A 105 15.14 15.09 -18.27
CA GLU A 105 14.38 14.81 -17.05
C GLU A 105 15.26 14.22 -15.94
N ASN A 106 16.21 13.34 -16.28
CA ASN A 106 17.20 12.81 -15.31
C ASN A 106 18.11 13.92 -14.76
N ILE A 107 18.60 14.83 -15.64
CA ILE A 107 19.47 15.95 -15.22
C ILE A 107 18.70 16.91 -14.32
N ALA A 108 17.44 17.22 -14.64
CA ALA A 108 16.63 18.15 -13.87
C ALA A 108 16.08 17.60 -12.54
N LEU A 109 16.21 16.28 -12.31
CA LEU A 109 15.62 15.61 -11.18
C LEU A 109 16.02 16.18 -9.81
N PRO A 110 17.30 16.46 -9.49
CA PRO A 110 17.70 17.03 -8.22
C PRO A 110 17.05 18.38 -7.92
N ALA A 111 16.87 19.21 -8.94
CA ALA A 111 16.25 20.51 -8.79
C ALA A 111 14.77 20.42 -8.39
N SER A 112 14.10 19.29 -8.65
CA SER A 112 12.71 19.09 -8.24
C SER A 112 12.55 18.82 -6.73
N TYR A 113 13.62 18.51 -6.03
CA TYR A 113 13.65 18.26 -4.57
C TYR A 113 14.15 19.48 -3.77
N GLU A 114 14.68 20.49 -4.42
CA GLU A 114 15.11 21.72 -3.76
C GLU A 114 14.03 22.79 -3.86
N LYS A 115 13.65 23.35 -2.69
CA LYS A 115 12.54 24.32 -2.60
C LYS A 115 12.81 25.61 -3.37
N ASP A 116 14.06 26.04 -3.42
CA ASP A 116 14.49 27.30 -4.02
C ASP A 116 15.13 27.12 -5.40
N SER A 117 15.17 25.90 -5.93
CA SER A 117 15.76 25.62 -7.23
C SER A 117 14.85 26.07 -8.36
N SER A 118 15.36 26.94 -9.21
CA SER A 118 14.70 27.44 -10.42
C SER A 118 15.36 26.93 -11.70
N LEU A 119 15.87 25.68 -11.70
CA LEU A 119 16.52 25.12 -12.89
C LEU A 119 15.54 25.12 -14.07
N THR A 120 15.83 25.98 -15.07
CA THR A 120 15.00 26.08 -16.27
C THR A 120 15.38 25.03 -17.29
N LEU A 121 14.51 24.79 -18.28
CA LEU A 121 14.79 23.86 -19.38
C LEU A 121 16.06 24.27 -20.14
N GLU A 122 16.28 25.55 -20.34
CA GLU A 122 17.47 26.07 -21.06
C GLU A 122 18.75 25.80 -20.24
N GLN A 123 18.71 25.98 -18.93
CA GLN A 123 19.84 25.66 -18.06
C GLN A 123 20.10 24.15 -18.05
N THR A 124 19.04 23.30 -18.06
CA THR A 124 19.20 21.85 -18.16
C THR A 124 19.83 21.45 -19.48
N LYS A 125 19.43 22.05 -20.61
CA LYS A 125 20.08 21.83 -21.91
C LYS A 125 21.54 22.28 -21.92
N LEU A 126 21.85 23.39 -21.25
CA LEU A 126 23.23 23.85 -21.12
C LEU A 126 24.11 22.84 -20.34
N LEU A 127 23.57 22.26 -19.25
CA LEU A 127 24.25 21.20 -18.53
C LEU A 127 24.48 19.96 -19.39
N ALA A 128 23.47 19.53 -20.13
CA ALA A 128 23.59 18.41 -21.07
C ALA A 128 24.65 18.69 -22.17
N LYS A 129 24.66 19.89 -22.70
CA LYS A 129 25.66 20.34 -23.68
C LYS A 129 27.09 20.35 -23.12
N LYS A 130 27.30 20.81 -21.87
CA LYS A 130 28.60 20.78 -21.21
C LYS A 130 29.24 19.39 -21.13
N VAL A 131 28.42 18.33 -21.09
CA VAL A 131 28.91 16.95 -21.07
C VAL A 131 28.80 16.27 -22.43
N GLY A 132 28.53 17.02 -23.52
CA GLY A 132 28.49 16.48 -24.90
C GLY A 132 27.26 15.62 -25.19
N LEU A 133 26.09 16.00 -24.68
CA LEU A 133 24.82 15.26 -24.88
C LEU A 133 23.76 16.13 -25.61
N GLU A 134 24.18 17.09 -26.41
CA GLU A 134 23.27 18.02 -27.08
C GLU A 134 22.33 17.34 -28.10
N ASP A 135 22.74 16.22 -28.69
CA ASP A 135 21.93 15.44 -29.65
C ASP A 135 21.08 14.33 -29.00
N ARG A 136 21.05 14.25 -27.65
CA ARG A 136 20.46 13.14 -26.88
C ARG A 136 19.41 13.56 -25.86
N TYR A 137 18.89 14.78 -25.93
CA TYR A 137 18.00 15.37 -24.91
C TYR A 137 16.79 14.50 -24.54
N ASP A 138 16.15 13.89 -25.54
CA ASP A 138 14.93 13.10 -25.37
C ASP A 138 15.19 11.58 -25.24
N HIS A 139 16.47 11.16 -25.35
CA HIS A 139 16.81 9.74 -25.23
C HIS A 139 16.62 9.26 -23.79
N ARG A 140 16.25 8.00 -23.66
CA ARG A 140 16.17 7.29 -22.36
C ARG A 140 17.48 6.55 -22.09
N PRO A 141 17.78 6.19 -20.81
CA PRO A 141 18.98 5.45 -20.45
C PRO A 141 19.22 4.20 -21.29
N SER A 142 18.18 3.43 -21.62
CA SER A 142 18.29 2.24 -22.47
C SER A 142 18.74 2.50 -23.90
N GLN A 143 18.73 3.75 -24.35
CA GLN A 143 19.13 4.18 -25.71
C GLN A 143 20.54 4.81 -25.72
N LEU A 144 21.23 4.81 -24.57
CA LEU A 144 22.53 5.44 -24.35
C LEU A 144 23.61 4.40 -24.09
N SER A 145 24.84 4.66 -24.57
CA SER A 145 26.03 3.89 -24.17
C SER A 145 26.36 4.13 -22.68
N GLY A 146 27.15 3.25 -22.06
CA GLY A 146 27.59 3.40 -20.67
C GLY A 146 28.24 4.76 -20.40
N GLY A 147 29.13 5.21 -21.29
CA GLY A 147 29.77 6.52 -21.18
C GLY A 147 28.78 7.68 -21.30
N GLN A 148 27.76 7.58 -22.17
CA GLN A 148 26.70 8.59 -22.27
C GLN A 148 25.83 8.59 -21.02
N GLN A 149 25.50 7.44 -20.44
CA GLN A 149 24.78 7.35 -19.16
C GLN A 149 25.57 7.99 -18.03
N GLN A 150 26.89 7.76 -17.95
CA GLN A 150 27.76 8.40 -16.98
C GLN A 150 27.78 9.91 -17.13
N ARG A 151 27.85 10.43 -18.38
CA ARG A 151 27.75 11.87 -18.68
C ARG A 151 26.42 12.47 -18.22
N VAL A 152 25.29 11.75 -18.34
CA VAL A 152 24.01 12.14 -17.75
C VAL A 152 24.09 12.22 -16.24
N GLY A 153 24.71 11.23 -15.57
CA GLY A 153 24.97 11.22 -14.12
C GLY A 153 25.79 12.43 -13.66
N ILE A 154 26.82 12.77 -14.42
CA ILE A 154 27.68 13.94 -14.15
C ILE A 154 26.88 15.24 -14.33
N ALA A 155 26.14 15.41 -15.42
CA ALA A 155 25.32 16.60 -15.63
C ALA A 155 24.24 16.74 -14.54
N ARG A 156 23.63 15.61 -14.12
CA ARG A 156 22.70 15.56 -12.99
C ARG A 156 23.32 16.02 -11.68
N SER A 157 24.56 15.60 -11.40
CA SER A 157 25.26 16.03 -10.19
C SER A 157 25.46 17.53 -10.10
N LEU A 158 25.46 18.24 -11.23
CA LEU A 158 25.66 19.69 -11.32
C LEU A 158 24.35 20.51 -11.29
N ALA A 159 23.18 19.85 -11.31
CA ALA A 159 21.89 20.50 -11.49
C ALA A 159 21.60 21.63 -10.49
N ASN A 160 21.98 21.44 -9.23
CA ASN A 160 21.79 22.44 -8.15
C ASN A 160 23.06 23.29 -7.92
N ALA A 161 23.97 23.32 -8.88
CA ALA A 161 25.26 24.05 -8.77
C ALA A 161 26.02 23.76 -7.45
N PRO A 162 26.20 22.48 -7.04
CA PRO A 162 26.74 22.11 -5.75
C PRO A 162 28.17 22.64 -5.57
N ALA A 163 28.58 22.86 -4.31
CA ALA A 163 29.94 23.19 -3.98
C ALA A 163 30.88 21.96 -4.01
N PHE A 164 30.31 20.78 -3.73
CA PHE A 164 31.04 19.52 -3.55
C PHE A 164 30.54 18.46 -4.53
N ILE A 165 31.47 17.71 -5.11
CA ILE A 165 31.19 16.57 -5.97
C ILE A 165 31.80 15.32 -5.32
N LEU A 166 30.97 14.32 -5.07
CA LEU A 166 31.33 13.03 -4.54
C LEU A 166 31.17 11.98 -5.64
N ALA A 167 32.25 11.34 -6.05
CA ALA A 167 32.27 10.36 -7.13
C ALA A 167 32.69 8.98 -6.62
N ASP A 168 31.83 7.99 -6.73
CA ASP A 168 32.10 6.60 -6.39
C ASP A 168 32.39 5.81 -7.66
N GLU A 169 33.65 5.47 -7.89
CA GLU A 169 34.17 4.74 -9.06
C GLU A 169 33.58 5.23 -10.40
N PRO A 170 33.69 6.53 -10.72
CA PRO A 170 32.97 7.15 -11.84
C PRO A 170 33.39 6.61 -13.21
N THR A 171 34.47 5.85 -13.30
CA THR A 171 35.06 5.30 -14.52
C THR A 171 35.07 3.77 -14.56
N GLY A 172 34.71 3.08 -13.49
CA GLY A 172 34.90 1.64 -13.32
C GLY A 172 34.13 0.73 -14.33
N ASN A 173 33.18 1.26 -15.09
CA ASN A 173 32.43 0.52 -16.11
C ASN A 173 32.62 1.08 -17.53
N LEU A 174 33.70 1.84 -17.77
CA LEU A 174 33.93 2.55 -19.02
C LEU A 174 35.20 2.05 -19.74
N ASP A 175 35.22 2.25 -21.04
CA ASP A 175 36.43 2.07 -21.83
C ASP A 175 37.44 3.19 -21.57
N SER A 176 38.75 2.95 -21.86
CA SER A 176 39.85 3.85 -21.56
C SER A 176 39.67 5.25 -22.19
N LYS A 177 39.09 5.35 -23.38
CA LYS A 177 38.86 6.64 -24.05
C LYS A 177 37.77 7.44 -23.32
N THR A 178 36.65 6.82 -23.00
CA THR A 178 35.59 7.44 -22.24
C THR A 178 36.01 7.81 -20.83
N THR A 179 36.82 6.96 -20.19
CA THR A 179 37.46 7.24 -18.89
C THR A 179 38.23 8.56 -18.93
N GLU A 180 39.11 8.73 -19.91
CA GLU A 180 39.91 9.97 -20.05
C GLU A 180 38.99 11.20 -20.25
N GLU A 181 37.99 11.10 -21.09
CA GLU A 181 37.01 12.18 -21.32
C GLU A 181 36.27 12.58 -20.04
N ILE A 182 35.89 11.62 -19.18
CA ILE A 182 35.25 11.88 -17.87
C ILE A 182 36.20 12.53 -16.89
N LEU A 183 37.46 12.06 -16.84
CA LEU A 183 38.48 12.63 -15.95
C LEU A 183 38.80 14.08 -16.32
N VAL A 184 38.87 14.40 -17.62
CA VAL A 184 39.05 15.78 -18.10
C VAL A 184 37.89 16.68 -17.65
N LEU A 185 36.65 16.20 -17.67
CA LEU A 185 35.50 16.95 -17.15
C LEU A 185 35.62 17.20 -15.64
N LEU A 186 36.04 16.22 -14.86
CA LEU A 186 36.27 16.40 -13.41
C LEU A 186 37.40 17.39 -13.13
N ASP A 187 38.51 17.31 -13.88
CA ASP A 187 39.61 18.27 -13.79
C ASP A 187 39.11 19.72 -14.09
N GLU A 188 38.29 19.89 -15.11
CA GLU A 188 37.67 21.19 -15.43
C GLU A 188 36.76 21.69 -14.29
N PHE A 189 35.99 20.82 -13.66
CA PHE A 189 35.14 21.23 -12.54
C PHE A 189 35.96 21.62 -11.31
N ASN A 190 37.04 20.91 -11.02
CA ASN A 190 37.98 21.29 -9.95
C ASN A 190 38.68 22.62 -10.27
N GLY A 191 39.15 22.81 -11.51
CA GLY A 191 39.72 24.06 -11.97
C GLY A 191 38.75 25.26 -11.87
N ASN A 192 37.46 25.03 -11.91
CA ASN A 192 36.40 26.01 -11.66
C ASN A 192 36.05 26.17 -10.17
N GLY A 193 36.87 25.64 -9.25
CA GLY A 193 36.78 25.83 -7.80
C GLY A 193 35.85 24.85 -7.07
N LYS A 194 35.37 23.78 -7.73
CA LYS A 194 34.62 22.71 -7.05
C LYS A 194 35.54 21.82 -6.24
N THR A 195 35.10 21.45 -5.02
CA THR A 195 35.79 20.42 -4.25
C THR A 195 35.35 19.05 -4.73
N ILE A 196 36.26 18.15 -5.04
CA ILE A 196 35.97 16.82 -5.55
C ILE A 196 36.55 15.77 -4.61
N ILE A 197 35.75 14.79 -4.21
CA ILE A 197 36.20 13.57 -3.55
C ILE A 197 35.83 12.40 -4.46
N LEU A 198 36.87 11.70 -4.92
CA LEU A 198 36.79 10.58 -5.85
C LEU A 198 37.17 9.28 -5.14
N VAL A 199 36.33 8.28 -5.19
CA VAL A 199 36.70 6.92 -4.77
C VAL A 199 37.09 6.12 -6.01
N THR A 200 38.25 5.46 -5.95
CA THR A 200 38.72 4.58 -7.02
C THR A 200 39.66 3.52 -6.48
N HIS A 201 39.84 2.44 -7.21
CA HIS A 201 40.87 1.44 -6.99
C HIS A 201 41.96 1.52 -8.06
N GLU A 202 41.86 2.40 -9.05
CA GLU A 202 42.79 2.59 -10.15
C GLU A 202 43.80 3.69 -9.83
N GLU A 203 45.09 3.36 -9.87
CA GLU A 203 46.20 4.31 -9.60
C GLU A 203 46.25 5.46 -10.63
N GLU A 204 45.95 5.18 -11.89
CA GLU A 204 45.97 6.18 -12.96
C GLU A 204 44.88 7.25 -12.74
N VAL A 205 43.71 6.82 -12.28
CA VAL A 205 42.56 7.70 -11.95
C VAL A 205 42.91 8.54 -10.71
N ALA A 206 43.48 7.93 -9.68
CA ALA A 206 43.91 8.62 -8.44
C ALA A 206 44.99 9.63 -8.66
N ALA A 207 45.93 9.40 -9.60
CA ALA A 207 47.01 10.31 -9.93
C ALA A 207 46.57 11.69 -10.48
N ARG A 208 45.30 11.81 -10.90
CA ARG A 208 44.71 13.11 -11.30
C ARG A 208 44.48 14.02 -10.09
N ALA A 209 44.14 13.44 -8.93
CA ALA A 209 43.86 14.19 -7.72
C ALA A 209 45.09 14.91 -7.16
N ASN A 210 44.85 15.98 -6.40
CA ASN A 210 45.91 16.72 -5.71
C ASN A 210 46.37 16.02 -4.42
N ARG A 211 45.52 15.10 -3.90
CA ARG A 211 45.76 14.39 -2.64
C ARG A 211 45.21 12.98 -2.73
N ILE A 212 46.00 12.00 -2.31
CA ILE A 212 45.62 10.59 -2.32
C ILE A 212 45.56 10.08 -0.90
N ILE A 213 44.39 9.55 -0.50
CA ILE A 213 44.16 8.95 0.81
C ILE A 213 43.99 7.44 0.60
N ARG A 214 44.82 6.64 1.29
CA ARG A 214 44.67 5.18 1.22
C ARG A 214 44.01 4.64 2.45
N MET A 215 43.00 3.81 2.24
CA MET A 215 42.21 3.16 3.29
C MET A 215 42.46 1.66 3.33
N LEU A 216 42.51 1.11 4.55
CA LEU A 216 42.56 -0.32 4.81
C LEU A 216 41.76 -0.62 6.10
N ASP A 217 40.92 -1.64 6.07
CA ASP A 217 40.12 -2.12 7.23
C ASP A 217 39.42 -0.99 8.03
N GLY A 218 38.80 -0.07 7.32
CA GLY A 218 38.07 1.04 7.92
C GLY A 218 38.93 2.17 8.48
N LYS A 219 40.23 2.20 8.19
CA LYS A 219 41.18 3.22 8.66
C LYS A 219 41.90 3.90 7.52
N ILE A 220 42.35 5.14 7.72
CA ILE A 220 43.31 5.83 6.84
C ILE A 220 44.69 5.35 7.19
N VAL A 221 45.40 4.77 6.23
CA VAL A 221 46.78 4.25 6.39
C VAL A 221 47.81 5.18 5.78
N SER A 222 47.50 5.94 4.74
CA SER A 222 48.36 7.02 4.23
C SER A 222 47.49 8.19 3.71
N ASP A 223 48.12 9.36 3.70
CA ASP A 223 47.51 10.63 3.27
C ASP A 223 48.65 11.45 2.63
N GLU A 224 48.67 11.42 1.32
CA GLU A 224 49.80 11.98 0.54
C GLU A 224 49.27 13.10 -0.37
N ARG A 225 49.89 14.29 -0.28
CA ARG A 225 49.61 15.40 -1.17
C ARG A 225 50.57 15.37 -2.35
N THR A 226 50.01 15.24 -3.56
CA THR A 226 50.80 15.14 -4.80
C THR A 226 50.97 16.48 -5.50
N LYS A 227 50.00 17.41 -5.32
CA LYS A 227 50.00 18.74 -5.95
C LYS A 227 49.46 19.77 -4.98
N GLU A 228 49.97 21.01 -5.05
CA GLU A 228 49.35 22.14 -4.37
C GLU A 228 48.01 22.48 -5.04
N PRO A 229 46.99 22.84 -4.26
CA PRO A 229 45.69 23.25 -4.84
C PRO A 229 45.89 24.45 -5.76
N SER A 230 45.49 24.36 -7.01
CA SER A 230 45.58 25.47 -7.95
C SER A 230 44.38 26.41 -7.74
N PHE A 231 44.51 27.33 -6.80
CA PHE A 231 43.51 28.36 -6.53
C PHE A 231 43.71 29.57 -7.45
N SER A 232 42.88 29.68 -8.48
CA SER A 232 42.51 30.98 -9.01
C SER A 232 41.08 31.29 -8.54
N VAL A 233 40.97 32.09 -7.47
CA VAL A 233 39.67 32.62 -7.03
C VAL A 233 39.18 33.58 -8.10
N ARG A 234 38.45 33.08 -9.09
CA ARG A 234 37.56 33.95 -9.90
C ARG A 234 36.27 34.13 -9.12
N LYS A 235 36.11 35.36 -8.64
CA LYS A 235 34.80 35.87 -8.18
C LYS A 235 33.90 36.02 -9.39
N ASP A 236 33.28 34.97 -9.84
CA ASP A 236 32.16 35.12 -10.77
C ASP A 236 30.87 35.25 -9.97
N GLY A 237 30.23 36.38 -10.18
CA GLY A 237 29.10 36.85 -9.42
C GLY A 237 27.93 35.88 -9.40
N VAL A 238 27.47 35.64 -8.22
CA VAL A 238 26.17 35.02 -7.93
C VAL A 238 25.11 36.02 -8.45
N CYS A 239 24.46 35.68 -9.55
CA CYS A 239 23.20 36.29 -9.88
C CYS A 239 22.16 35.94 -8.82
N LYS A 240 21.99 36.82 -7.85
CA LYS A 240 20.84 36.86 -6.98
C LYS A 240 19.69 37.52 -7.76
N ASP A 241 18.80 36.72 -8.28
CA ASP A 241 17.44 37.16 -8.54
C ASP A 241 16.51 36.40 -7.60
N GLU A 242 16.21 37.03 -6.48
CA GLU A 242 15.15 36.63 -5.57
C GLU A 242 13.78 36.85 -6.27
N LYS A 243 13.18 35.74 -6.68
CA LYS A 243 11.72 35.68 -6.87
C LYS A 243 11.17 34.57 -6.02
N VAL A 244 10.57 34.99 -4.92
CA VAL A 244 9.73 34.19 -4.05
C VAL A 244 8.58 33.60 -4.90
N ILE A 245 8.69 32.30 -5.20
CA ILE A 245 7.60 31.54 -5.82
C ILE A 245 6.93 30.72 -4.71
N SER A 246 5.64 30.97 -4.52
CA SER A 246 4.81 30.41 -3.47
C SER A 246 4.85 28.86 -3.42
N SER A 247 4.92 28.32 -2.21
CA SER A 247 5.00 26.88 -1.88
C SER A 247 3.90 25.98 -2.48
N VAL A 248 2.80 26.58 -2.94
CA VAL A 248 1.65 25.85 -3.52
C VAL A 248 1.93 25.31 -4.93
N SER A 249 2.80 25.96 -5.71
CA SER A 249 3.11 25.52 -7.08
C SER A 249 4.03 24.29 -7.11
N TYR A 250 4.86 24.13 -6.08
CA TYR A 250 5.81 23.01 -5.94
C TYR A 250 5.09 21.67 -5.67
N PHE A 251 4.13 21.66 -4.74
CA PHE A 251 3.37 20.46 -4.39
C PHE A 251 2.58 19.91 -5.59
N ARG A 252 1.96 20.78 -6.39
CA ARG A 252 1.24 20.39 -7.61
C ARG A 252 2.15 19.82 -8.70
N ARG A 253 3.36 20.36 -8.88
CA ARG A 253 4.33 19.88 -9.87
C ARG A 253 4.89 18.51 -9.47
N SER A 254 5.22 18.33 -8.20
CA SER A 254 5.69 17.06 -7.64
C SER A 254 4.63 15.96 -7.77
N LEU A 255 3.36 16.23 -7.45
CA LEU A 255 2.25 15.28 -7.63
C LEU A 255 2.08 14.87 -9.10
N LYS A 256 2.15 15.81 -10.03
CA LYS A 256 1.99 15.49 -11.47
C LYS A 256 3.11 14.60 -11.99
N ASN A 257 4.33 14.79 -11.51
CA ASN A 257 5.47 13.95 -11.87
C ASN A 257 5.38 12.55 -11.21
N LEU A 258 4.92 12.47 -9.97
CA LEU A 258 4.66 11.19 -9.29
C LEU A 258 3.55 10.38 -10.00
N TRP A 259 2.46 11.04 -10.41
CA TRP A 259 1.40 10.39 -11.17
C TRP A 259 1.89 9.88 -12.54
N LYS A 260 2.69 10.70 -13.25
CA LYS A 260 3.30 10.30 -14.52
C LYS A 260 4.23 9.09 -14.35
N SER A 261 5.05 9.09 -13.29
CA SER A 261 5.95 7.98 -12.96
C SER A 261 5.20 6.71 -12.58
N ALA A 262 4.14 6.82 -11.76
CA ALA A 262 3.30 5.70 -11.37
C ALA A 262 2.59 5.08 -12.59
N PHE A 263 2.01 5.92 -13.46
CA PHE A 263 1.35 5.44 -14.67
C PHE A 263 2.33 4.77 -15.64
N GLN A 264 3.53 5.34 -15.82
CA GLN A 264 4.56 4.72 -16.65
C GLN A 264 5.04 3.39 -16.08
N SER A 265 5.14 3.25 -14.76
CA SER A 265 5.49 1.97 -14.13
C SER A 265 4.46 0.87 -14.41
N ILE A 266 3.17 1.23 -14.46
CA ILE A 266 2.08 0.30 -14.82
C ILE A 266 2.23 -0.15 -16.29
N VAL A 267 2.54 0.78 -17.19
CA VAL A 267 2.66 0.50 -18.64
C VAL A 267 3.95 -0.27 -18.99
N THR A 268 5.04 -0.05 -18.25
CA THR A 268 6.32 -0.74 -18.52
C THR A 268 6.32 -2.19 -18.04
N HIS A 269 5.46 -2.57 -17.08
CA HIS A 269 5.34 -3.94 -16.58
C HIS A 269 3.89 -4.43 -16.61
N PRO A 270 3.28 -4.57 -17.81
CA PRO A 270 1.83 -4.83 -17.94
C PRO A 270 1.40 -6.13 -17.29
N LEU A 271 2.21 -7.18 -17.39
CA LEU A 271 1.88 -8.49 -16.82
C LEU A 271 1.85 -8.46 -15.28
N ARG A 272 2.80 -7.75 -14.65
CA ARG A 272 2.83 -7.60 -13.18
C ARG A 272 1.65 -6.77 -12.70
N SER A 273 1.34 -5.68 -13.38
CA SER A 273 0.22 -4.80 -13.06
C SER A 273 -1.12 -5.50 -13.23
N LEU A 274 -1.27 -6.32 -14.29
CA LEU A 274 -2.46 -7.13 -14.52
C LEU A 274 -2.65 -8.18 -13.42
N LEU A 275 -1.58 -8.91 -13.06
CA LEU A 275 -1.64 -9.95 -12.02
C LEU A 275 -1.99 -9.36 -10.64
N THR A 276 -1.38 -8.21 -10.29
CA THR A 276 -1.68 -7.54 -9.00
C THR A 276 -3.11 -7.01 -9.00
N GLY A 277 -3.56 -6.38 -10.09
CA GLY A 277 -4.93 -5.90 -10.26
C GLY A 277 -5.95 -7.03 -10.21
N LEU A 278 -5.67 -8.16 -10.87
CA LEU A 278 -6.53 -9.34 -10.86
C LEU A 278 -6.65 -9.93 -9.44
N GLY A 279 -5.54 -10.00 -8.69
CA GLY A 279 -5.55 -10.47 -7.30
C GLY A 279 -6.44 -9.62 -6.41
N VAL A 280 -6.33 -8.30 -6.49
CA VAL A 280 -7.19 -7.37 -5.75
C VAL A 280 -8.64 -7.49 -6.19
N PHE A 281 -8.89 -7.58 -7.50
CA PHE A 281 -10.23 -7.74 -8.06
C PHE A 281 -10.93 -9.01 -7.56
N ILE A 282 -10.24 -10.17 -7.63
CA ILE A 282 -10.77 -11.44 -7.12
C ILE A 282 -11.05 -11.35 -5.62
N GLY A 283 -10.15 -10.74 -4.85
CA GLY A 283 -10.33 -10.55 -3.41
C GLY A 283 -11.58 -9.74 -3.08
N VAL A 284 -11.78 -8.59 -3.73
CA VAL A 284 -12.95 -7.74 -3.51
C VAL A 284 -14.24 -8.44 -3.96
N VAL A 285 -14.24 -9.05 -5.15
CA VAL A 285 -15.41 -9.80 -5.66
C VAL A 285 -15.80 -10.93 -4.73
N SER A 286 -14.82 -11.68 -4.20
CA SER A 286 -15.11 -12.78 -3.25
C SER A 286 -15.78 -12.29 -1.98
N VAL A 287 -15.34 -11.17 -1.41
CA VAL A 287 -15.94 -10.59 -0.20
C VAL A 287 -17.36 -10.08 -0.49
N VAL A 288 -17.54 -9.34 -1.59
CA VAL A 288 -18.88 -8.83 -1.98
C VAL A 288 -19.85 -9.98 -2.24
N TRP A 289 -19.40 -11.03 -2.93
CA TRP A 289 -20.23 -12.20 -3.19
C TRP A 289 -20.63 -12.93 -1.91
N LEU A 290 -19.67 -13.13 -0.99
CA LEU A 290 -19.95 -13.78 0.29
C LEU A 290 -21.00 -13.00 1.11
N LEU A 291 -20.87 -11.68 1.15
CA LEU A 291 -21.83 -10.80 1.83
C LEU A 291 -23.22 -10.86 1.17
N ALA A 292 -23.28 -10.81 -0.16
CA ALA A 292 -24.56 -10.87 -0.90
C ALA A 292 -25.28 -12.22 -0.70
N ILE A 293 -24.53 -13.35 -0.70
CA ILE A 293 -25.10 -14.67 -0.40
C ILE A 293 -25.61 -14.72 1.05
N GLY A 294 -24.82 -14.18 2.00
CA GLY A 294 -25.21 -14.15 3.41
C GLY A 294 -26.51 -13.37 3.64
N GLU A 295 -26.63 -12.20 3.01
CA GLU A 295 -27.84 -11.37 3.10
C GLU A 295 -29.05 -12.05 2.44
N GLY A 296 -28.86 -12.65 1.25
CA GLY A 296 -29.91 -13.39 0.57
C GLY A 296 -30.43 -14.60 1.35
N ILE A 297 -29.55 -15.38 2.01
CA ILE A 297 -29.95 -16.50 2.87
C ILE A 297 -30.70 -15.99 4.11
N ALA A 298 -30.26 -14.87 4.70
CA ALA A 298 -30.94 -14.28 5.86
C ALA A 298 -32.35 -13.83 5.51
N GLU A 299 -32.51 -13.15 4.37
CA GLU A 299 -33.82 -12.67 3.89
C GLU A 299 -34.80 -13.84 3.54
N GLN A 300 -34.26 -14.90 2.91
CA GLN A 300 -35.01 -16.12 2.64
C GLN A 300 -35.44 -16.83 3.92
N ALA A 301 -34.55 -16.96 4.90
CA ALA A 301 -34.83 -17.58 6.19
C ALA A 301 -35.86 -16.77 6.99
N GLU A 302 -35.79 -15.44 6.94
CA GLU A 302 -36.78 -14.55 7.57
C GLU A 302 -38.17 -14.70 6.89
N GLY A 303 -38.19 -14.82 5.57
CA GLY A 303 -39.43 -15.12 4.80
C GLY A 303 -40.04 -16.46 5.19
N GLU A 304 -39.27 -17.54 5.22
CA GLU A 304 -39.73 -18.87 5.64
C GLU A 304 -40.25 -18.89 7.09
N ILE A 305 -39.56 -18.16 8.01
CA ILE A 305 -40.02 -18.03 9.40
C ILE A 305 -41.35 -17.24 9.46
N MET A 306 -41.53 -16.20 8.65
CA MET A 306 -42.80 -15.46 8.57
C MET A 306 -43.91 -16.32 7.99
N GLU A 307 -43.65 -17.11 6.95
CA GLU A 307 -44.63 -18.06 6.37
C GLU A 307 -45.07 -19.17 7.37
N LEU A 308 -44.15 -19.60 8.23
CA LEU A 308 -44.43 -20.55 9.31
C LEU A 308 -45.24 -19.94 10.46
N GLY A 309 -45.63 -18.67 10.36
CA GLY A 309 -46.51 -18.01 11.32
C GLY A 309 -45.82 -17.54 12.58
N ALA A 310 -44.62 -16.99 12.46
CA ALA A 310 -43.85 -16.46 13.60
C ALA A 310 -44.60 -15.40 14.43
N ASN A 311 -45.63 -14.81 13.86
CA ASN A 311 -46.54 -13.87 14.55
C ASN A 311 -47.78 -14.52 15.14
N ASN A 312 -47.94 -15.86 15.02
CA ASN A 312 -49.09 -16.56 15.50
C ASN A 312 -48.86 -17.12 16.92
N LEU A 313 -49.77 -16.85 17.83
CA LEU A 313 -49.78 -17.42 19.16
C LEU A 313 -50.71 -18.64 19.17
N ILE A 314 -50.12 -19.83 19.28
CA ILE A 314 -50.88 -21.07 19.40
C ILE A 314 -51.06 -21.40 20.88
N ILE A 315 -52.30 -21.37 21.33
CA ILE A 315 -52.69 -21.73 22.70
C ILE A 315 -53.28 -23.13 22.69
N SER A 316 -52.55 -24.09 23.23
CA SER A 316 -53.02 -25.50 23.29
C SER A 316 -53.25 -25.97 24.72
N SER A 317 -54.30 -26.76 24.94
CA SER A 317 -54.52 -27.41 26.21
C SER A 317 -53.61 -28.62 26.37
N LYS A 318 -52.93 -28.73 27.52
CA LYS A 318 -52.10 -29.89 27.84
C LYS A 318 -52.83 -30.84 28.74
N ARG A 319 -52.86 -32.12 28.37
CA ARG A 319 -53.48 -33.16 29.17
C ARG A 319 -52.75 -33.29 30.52
N PRO A 320 -53.44 -33.20 31.67
CA PRO A 320 -52.80 -33.40 32.97
C PRO A 320 -52.21 -34.78 33.10
N PRO A 321 -51.03 -34.91 33.79
CA PRO A 321 -50.43 -36.25 34.03
C PRO A 321 -51.34 -37.18 34.80
N GLU A 322 -51.21 -38.51 34.56
CA GLU A 322 -52.09 -39.52 35.13
C GLU A 322 -52.10 -39.56 36.67
N GLU A 323 -51.00 -39.14 37.28
CA GLU A 323 -50.85 -39.08 38.74
C GLU A 323 -51.80 -38.09 39.43
N GLU A 324 -52.14 -37.00 38.78
CA GLU A 324 -53.10 -36.00 39.29
C GLU A 324 -54.57 -36.45 39.14
N ARG A 325 -54.84 -37.43 38.25
CA ARG A 325 -56.17 -38.01 38.04
C ARG A 325 -56.61 -38.92 39.16
N SER A 326 -55.66 -39.62 39.77
CA SER A 326 -55.95 -40.63 40.79
C SER A 326 -56.30 -40.00 42.16
N SER A 327 -55.86 -38.78 42.42
CA SER A 327 -55.98 -38.17 43.74
C SER A 327 -57.26 -37.39 44.02
N LYS A 328 -58.07 -37.14 42.97
CA LYS A 328 -59.32 -36.38 43.10
C LYS A 328 -60.44 -37.16 42.43
N GLY A 329 -61.06 -38.09 43.10
CA GLY A 329 -62.19 -38.93 42.71
C GLY A 329 -63.28 -38.35 41.77
N ALA A 330 -62.92 -37.75 40.66
CA ALA A 330 -63.77 -37.08 39.74
C ALA A 330 -63.92 -37.85 38.44
N TYR A 331 -65.04 -38.53 38.27
CA TYR A 331 -65.44 -39.17 37.04
C TYR A 331 -65.77 -38.20 35.87
N PHE A 332 -65.73 -36.89 36.10
CA PHE A 332 -65.95 -35.85 35.08
C PHE A 332 -64.98 -34.71 35.27
N TYR A 333 -63.73 -34.86 34.83
CA TYR A 333 -62.83 -33.73 34.73
C TYR A 333 -62.88 -33.16 33.31
N SER A 334 -63.58 -32.07 33.12
CA SER A 334 -63.54 -31.33 31.86
C SER A 334 -62.21 -30.56 31.83
N TYR A 335 -61.30 -30.96 30.97
CA TYR A 335 -60.04 -30.22 30.74
C TYR A 335 -60.00 -29.79 29.30
N GLY A 336 -59.30 -28.70 29.03
CA GLY A 336 -59.13 -28.18 27.70
C GLY A 336 -59.69 -26.76 27.58
N LEU A 337 -59.34 -26.12 26.49
CA LEU A 337 -59.92 -24.84 26.14
C LEU A 337 -61.37 -25.03 25.70
N THR A 338 -62.24 -24.23 26.25
CA THR A 338 -63.66 -24.25 25.92
C THR A 338 -63.97 -23.09 24.96
N GLU A 339 -65.16 -23.16 24.32
CA GLU A 339 -65.66 -22.07 23.48
C GLU A 339 -65.74 -20.74 24.28
N HIS A 340 -66.13 -20.83 25.54
CA HIS A 340 -66.14 -19.68 26.44
C HIS A 340 -64.76 -19.02 26.64
N ASP A 341 -63.72 -19.83 26.74
CA ASP A 341 -62.33 -19.36 26.88
C ASP A 341 -61.87 -18.64 25.61
N TYR A 342 -62.27 -19.16 24.42
CA TYR A 342 -62.02 -18.53 23.15
C TYR A 342 -62.63 -17.14 23.07
N TYR A 343 -63.94 -17.02 23.39
CA TYR A 343 -64.60 -15.72 23.37
C TYR A 343 -64.00 -14.76 24.40
N LYS A 344 -63.65 -15.24 25.56
CA LYS A 344 -63.02 -14.43 26.59
C LYS A 344 -61.65 -13.90 26.15
N ILE A 345 -60.80 -14.73 25.56
CA ILE A 345 -59.49 -14.35 25.04
C ILE A 345 -59.66 -13.33 23.90
N SER A 346 -60.52 -13.62 22.92
CA SER A 346 -60.73 -12.76 21.75
C SER A 346 -61.29 -11.38 22.09
N GLN A 347 -62.07 -11.24 23.19
CA GLN A 347 -62.61 -9.96 23.65
C GLN A 347 -61.73 -9.20 24.63
N THR A 348 -60.86 -9.90 25.38
CA THR A 348 -60.08 -9.30 26.45
C THR A 348 -58.69 -8.87 26.00
N VAL A 349 -58.06 -9.56 25.03
CA VAL A 349 -56.72 -9.26 24.57
C VAL A 349 -56.76 -8.23 23.44
N PRO A 350 -56.19 -7.04 23.62
CA PRO A 350 -56.15 -6.02 22.56
C PRO A 350 -55.17 -6.42 21.45
N HIS A 351 -55.39 -5.90 20.24
CA HIS A 351 -54.51 -6.06 19.08
C HIS A 351 -54.46 -7.48 18.48
N ILE A 352 -55.44 -8.31 18.68
CA ILE A 352 -55.63 -9.57 17.94
C ILE A 352 -56.19 -9.23 16.56
N SER A 353 -55.39 -9.47 15.51
CA SER A 353 -55.84 -9.23 14.13
C SER A 353 -56.88 -10.27 13.66
N ALA A 354 -56.65 -11.52 14.03
CA ALA A 354 -57.58 -12.63 13.77
C ALA A 354 -57.35 -13.77 14.77
N SER A 355 -58.40 -14.48 15.11
CA SER A 355 -58.32 -15.69 15.96
C SER A 355 -59.33 -16.73 15.48
N TYR A 356 -58.98 -17.99 15.66
CA TYR A 356 -59.86 -19.11 15.32
C TYR A 356 -59.57 -20.31 16.21
N PRO A 357 -60.57 -21.04 16.64
CA PRO A 357 -60.41 -22.29 17.33
C PRO A 357 -60.16 -23.42 16.33
N THR A 358 -59.28 -24.34 16.68
CA THR A 358 -59.06 -25.58 15.95
C THR A 358 -59.25 -26.77 16.87
N ARG A 359 -59.67 -27.87 16.33
CA ARG A 359 -59.77 -29.15 17.07
C ARG A 359 -59.11 -30.26 16.29
N GLU A 360 -57.97 -30.72 16.81
CA GLU A 360 -57.29 -31.87 16.25
C GLU A 360 -57.93 -33.16 16.72
N LEU A 361 -58.23 -34.07 15.79
CA LEU A 361 -58.77 -35.41 16.03
C LEU A 361 -57.71 -36.43 15.59
N ASP A 362 -56.86 -36.74 16.51
CA ASP A 362 -55.75 -37.68 16.29
C ASP A 362 -56.20 -39.05 15.81
N ARG A 363 -55.40 -39.66 14.92
CA ARG A 363 -55.42 -41.07 14.56
C ARG A 363 -56.75 -41.59 14.01
N ARG A 364 -57.43 -40.84 13.19
CA ARG A 364 -58.61 -41.33 12.46
C ARG A 364 -58.19 -42.16 11.25
N ARG A 365 -58.99 -43.15 10.87
CA ARG A 365 -58.80 -43.98 9.67
C ARG A 365 -59.82 -43.62 8.66
N VAL A 366 -59.37 -43.31 7.47
CA VAL A 366 -60.28 -43.13 6.28
C VAL A 366 -60.20 -44.48 5.55
N PHE A 367 -61.36 -44.98 5.24
CA PHE A 367 -61.55 -46.20 4.49
C PHE A 367 -61.87 -45.91 3.05
N THR A 368 -61.23 -46.56 2.12
CA THR A 368 -61.39 -46.47 0.68
C THR A 368 -61.64 -47.90 0.15
N LYS A 369 -62.04 -47.97 -1.16
CA LYS A 369 -62.23 -49.28 -1.80
C LYS A 369 -60.96 -50.14 -1.80
N ASP A 370 -59.85 -49.53 -1.77
CA ASP A 370 -58.48 -50.17 -1.86
C ASP A 370 -57.75 -50.31 -0.54
N GLY A 371 -58.39 -49.91 0.60
CA GLY A 371 -57.78 -50.06 1.91
C GLY A 371 -58.11 -48.96 2.90
N SER A 372 -57.39 -48.93 4.02
CA SER A 372 -57.54 -47.87 5.04
C SER A 372 -56.24 -47.11 5.27
N LYS A 373 -56.30 -45.81 5.37
CA LYS A 373 -55.16 -44.97 5.75
C LYS A 373 -55.41 -44.19 7.02
N ARG A 374 -54.39 -44.00 7.80
CA ARG A 374 -54.42 -43.18 9.01
C ARG A 374 -54.19 -41.74 8.61
N VAL A 375 -55.10 -40.86 9.03
CA VAL A 375 -55.08 -39.43 8.71
C VAL A 375 -55.24 -38.59 9.98
N GLU A 376 -54.72 -37.40 9.98
CA GLU A 376 -54.98 -36.35 10.95
C GLU A 376 -56.20 -35.57 10.46
N LEU A 377 -57.20 -35.46 11.30
CA LEU A 377 -58.42 -34.68 10.98
C LEU A 377 -58.44 -33.42 11.83
N LEU A 378 -58.49 -32.27 11.16
CA LEU A 378 -58.55 -30.98 11.81
C LEU A 378 -59.96 -30.38 11.61
N GLY A 379 -60.63 -30.11 12.71
CA GLY A 379 -61.85 -29.29 12.69
C GLY A 379 -61.45 -27.80 12.63
N CYS A 380 -61.95 -27.08 11.64
CA CYS A 380 -61.61 -25.67 11.42
C CYS A 380 -62.85 -24.85 11.01
N LEU A 381 -62.77 -23.54 11.18
CA LEU A 381 -63.74 -22.55 10.74
C LEU A 381 -63.44 -22.04 9.33
N PRO A 382 -64.36 -21.39 8.62
CA PRO A 382 -64.10 -20.81 7.29
C PRO A 382 -62.95 -19.89 7.17
N ASN A 383 -62.67 -19.12 8.22
CA ASN A 383 -61.53 -18.18 8.29
C ASN A 383 -60.14 -18.84 8.26
N TYR A 384 -60.08 -20.15 8.48
CA TYR A 384 -58.85 -20.92 8.47
C TYR A 384 -58.11 -20.82 7.13
N ARG A 385 -58.85 -20.75 6.00
CA ARG A 385 -58.28 -20.57 4.67
C ARG A 385 -57.46 -19.28 4.55
N THR A 386 -58.05 -18.17 4.99
CA THR A 386 -57.45 -16.82 4.82
C THR A 386 -56.25 -16.64 5.69
N LEU A 387 -56.23 -17.26 6.86
CA LEU A 387 -55.15 -17.12 7.82
C LEU A 387 -53.92 -18.02 7.54
N HIS A 388 -54.12 -19.08 6.76
CA HIS A 388 -53.08 -20.01 6.33
C HIS A 388 -52.76 -19.93 4.84
N ASP A 389 -53.26 -18.94 4.12
CA ASP A 389 -53.10 -18.74 2.67
C ASP A 389 -53.30 -20.02 1.84
N LEU A 390 -54.30 -20.85 2.22
CA LEU A 390 -54.50 -22.13 1.59
C LEU A 390 -55.06 -21.97 0.16
N VAL A 391 -54.29 -22.49 -0.81
CA VAL A 391 -54.64 -22.51 -2.21
C VAL A 391 -55.48 -23.75 -2.52
N LEU A 392 -56.73 -23.56 -2.98
CA LEU A 392 -57.60 -24.64 -3.43
C LEU A 392 -57.25 -25.02 -4.87
N THR A 393 -56.99 -26.29 -5.08
CA THR A 393 -56.73 -26.82 -6.43
C THR A 393 -58.03 -27.16 -7.15
N LYS A 394 -59.06 -27.67 -6.43
CA LYS A 394 -60.37 -28.01 -6.96
C LYS A 394 -61.41 -27.88 -5.85
N GLY A 395 -62.62 -27.52 -6.20
CA GLY A 395 -63.76 -27.42 -5.29
C GLY A 395 -63.85 -26.07 -4.57
N ARG A 396 -64.55 -26.02 -3.45
CA ARG A 396 -64.75 -24.87 -2.61
C ARG A 396 -64.31 -25.13 -1.17
N PHE A 397 -64.03 -24.08 -0.40
CA PHE A 397 -63.74 -24.20 1.04
C PHE A 397 -65.09 -24.29 1.83
N ILE A 398 -64.99 -24.65 3.11
CA ILE A 398 -66.11 -24.68 4.06
C ILE A 398 -66.64 -23.24 4.17
N SER A 399 -67.92 -23.09 4.09
CA SER A 399 -68.69 -21.81 4.21
C SER A 399 -69.36 -21.72 5.56
N ASP A 400 -69.84 -20.50 5.91
CA ASP A 400 -70.63 -20.31 7.12
C ASP A 400 -72.04 -21.01 6.99
N GLU A 401 -72.51 -21.16 5.77
CA GLU A 401 -73.77 -21.91 5.46
C GLU A 401 -73.54 -23.40 5.80
N ASP A 402 -72.41 -23.98 5.47
CA ASP A 402 -72.11 -25.40 5.81
C ASP A 402 -72.13 -25.65 7.31
N ILE A 403 -71.72 -24.64 8.11
CA ILE A 403 -71.70 -24.72 9.56
C ILE A 403 -73.17 -24.61 10.11
N GLN A 404 -73.94 -23.66 9.57
CA GLN A 404 -75.35 -23.46 9.98
C GLN A 404 -76.22 -24.66 9.66
N ASP A 405 -76.00 -25.26 8.48
CA ASP A 405 -76.74 -26.40 8.01
C ASP A 405 -76.23 -27.75 8.50
N GLU A 406 -75.18 -27.76 9.35
CA GLU A 406 -74.49 -28.95 9.82
C GLU A 406 -74.10 -29.90 8.67
N SER A 407 -73.67 -29.33 7.54
CA SER A 407 -73.35 -30.08 6.32
C SER A 407 -72.11 -30.98 6.51
N GLU A 408 -72.20 -32.24 6.11
CA GLU A 408 -71.13 -33.21 6.16
C GLU A 408 -70.14 -32.97 5.01
N VAL A 409 -69.34 -31.91 5.10
CA VAL A 409 -68.32 -31.54 4.11
C VAL A 409 -66.92 -31.64 4.68
N CYS A 410 -65.95 -31.99 3.83
CA CYS A 410 -64.53 -32.00 4.22
C CYS A 410 -63.63 -31.53 3.08
N ILE A 411 -62.49 -31.02 3.45
CA ILE A 411 -61.42 -30.62 2.53
C ILE A 411 -60.28 -31.61 2.67
N ILE A 412 -59.76 -32.08 1.55
CA ILE A 412 -58.73 -33.11 1.51
C ILE A 412 -57.47 -32.49 0.90
N ALA A 413 -56.31 -32.69 1.55
CA ALA A 413 -55.03 -32.31 0.99
C ALA A 413 -54.78 -32.99 -0.37
N SER A 414 -54.17 -32.26 -1.32
CA SER A 414 -53.97 -32.76 -2.70
C SER A 414 -53.15 -34.07 -2.72
N SER A 415 -52.18 -34.23 -1.84
CA SER A 415 -51.42 -35.46 -1.68
C SER A 415 -52.26 -36.63 -1.19
N LEU A 416 -53.20 -36.41 -0.29
CA LEU A 416 -54.13 -37.43 0.19
C LEU A 416 -55.18 -37.78 -0.88
N ALA A 417 -55.69 -36.78 -1.62
CA ALA A 417 -56.61 -37.00 -2.69
C ALA A 417 -56.04 -37.91 -3.80
N GLN A 418 -54.79 -37.71 -4.17
CA GLN A 418 -54.07 -38.57 -5.15
C GLN A 418 -53.92 -40.05 -4.68
N ILE A 419 -53.98 -40.27 -3.38
CA ILE A 419 -53.86 -41.61 -2.81
C ILE A 419 -55.21 -42.30 -2.63
N LEU A 420 -56.27 -41.51 -2.45
CA LEU A 420 -57.59 -42.03 -2.15
C LEU A 420 -58.47 -42.20 -3.39
N PHE A 421 -58.18 -41.41 -4.43
CA PHE A 421 -58.93 -41.35 -5.69
C PHE A 421 -58.04 -41.48 -6.92
#